data_f66c80242bd0fface97646c1b4714cce
#
_entry.id   f66c80242bd0fface97646c1b4714cce
#
_cell.length_a   1.000
_cell.length_b   1.000
_cell.length_c   1.000
_cell.angle_alpha   90.00
_cell.angle_beta   90.00
_cell.angle_gamma   90.00
#
_symmetry.space_group_name_H-M   'P 1'
#
loop_
_entity.id
_entity.type
_entity.pdbx_description
1 polymer ?
#
loop_
_entity_poly.entity_id
_entity_poly.type
_entity_poly.pdbx_seq_one_letter_code
_entity_poly.pdbx_strand_id
1 'polypeptide(L)'
;MPNDTNLSRRGVLMKIGILCNGLVAAVLAVPIVRYLLAPITKGRANGFLAWVSLGPVGQFPEGETRLATFRNPLVMPSDGKTVDTACWVRRVAGEQFQVFAVNCAHLGCPVRWFPQSGLFMCPCHGGVYYRDGSRASGPPERGLFEYPYKVENGTVAINAGQLPTPGSSVAGERRTCV
;
A
#
# COMPACT_ATOMS: atom_id res chain seq x y z
N MET A 1 -47.57 53.54 -9.12
CA MET A 1 -48.10 52.20 -9.45
C MET A 1 -47.51 51.22 -8.44
N PRO A 2 -48.29 50.67 -7.53
CA PRO A 2 -47.81 49.70 -6.55
C PRO A 2 -47.59 48.39 -7.27
N ASN A 3 -46.39 47.84 -7.13
CA ASN A 3 -46.01 46.55 -7.66
C ASN A 3 -46.59 45.48 -6.73
N ASP A 4 -47.84 45.06 -6.95
CA ASP A 4 -48.45 43.94 -6.25
C ASP A 4 -47.77 42.64 -6.66
N THR A 5 -46.74 42.30 -5.93
CA THR A 5 -46.12 40.94 -5.97
C THR A 5 -47.08 40.00 -5.22
N ASN A 6 -48.24 39.73 -5.78
CA ASN A 6 -49.11 38.68 -5.30
C ASN A 6 -48.41 37.34 -5.48
N LEU A 7 -47.80 36.86 -4.41
CA LEU A 7 -47.21 35.55 -4.34
C LEU A 7 -48.30 34.49 -4.51
N SER A 8 -48.51 34.01 -5.74
CA SER A 8 -49.44 32.90 -5.93
C SER A 8 -48.93 31.64 -5.20
N ARG A 9 -49.86 30.85 -4.62
CA ARG A 9 -49.53 29.59 -3.93
C ARG A 9 -48.60 28.70 -4.74
N ARG A 10 -48.83 28.65 -6.07
CA ARG A 10 -47.97 27.91 -7.04
C ARG A 10 -46.56 28.49 -7.08
N GLY A 11 -46.41 29.81 -7.12
CA GLY A 11 -45.09 30.47 -7.12
C GLY A 11 -44.30 30.23 -5.84
N VAL A 12 -44.99 30.23 -4.68
CA VAL A 12 -44.33 29.91 -3.40
C VAL A 12 -43.85 28.46 -3.36
N LEU A 13 -44.72 27.52 -3.74
CA LEU A 13 -44.35 26.08 -3.76
C LEU A 13 -43.18 25.81 -4.73
N MET A 14 -43.18 26.46 -5.90
CA MET A 14 -42.09 26.34 -6.87
C MET A 14 -40.75 26.86 -6.31
N LYS A 15 -40.77 28.02 -5.64
CA LYS A 15 -39.56 28.57 -5.00
C LYS A 15 -39.05 27.69 -3.87
N ILE A 16 -39.94 27.14 -3.04
CA ILE A 16 -39.56 26.18 -1.99
C ILE A 16 -38.97 24.92 -2.61
N GLY A 17 -39.59 24.39 -3.67
CA GLY A 17 -39.07 23.23 -4.38
C GLY A 17 -37.67 23.46 -4.94
N ILE A 18 -37.43 24.60 -5.58
CA ILE A 18 -36.10 24.97 -6.08
C ILE A 18 -35.08 25.09 -4.95
N LEU A 19 -35.47 25.71 -3.83
CA LEU A 19 -34.59 25.85 -2.66
C LEU A 19 -34.23 24.49 -2.07
N CYS A 20 -35.19 23.60 -1.87
CA CYS A 20 -34.96 22.25 -1.36
C CYS A 20 -34.07 21.43 -2.29
N ASN A 21 -34.34 21.45 -3.61
CA ASN A 21 -33.53 20.76 -4.57
C ASN A 21 -32.09 21.31 -4.63
N GLY A 22 -31.93 22.63 -4.56
CA GLY A 22 -30.62 23.28 -4.47
C GLY A 22 -29.82 22.86 -3.24
N LEU A 23 -30.51 22.78 -2.08
CA LEU A 23 -29.87 22.30 -0.86
C LEU A 23 -29.41 20.85 -0.96
N VAL A 24 -30.27 19.96 -1.44
CA VAL A 24 -29.95 18.56 -1.66
C VAL A 24 -28.77 18.42 -2.66
N ALA A 25 -28.83 19.16 -3.77
CA ALA A 25 -27.73 19.17 -4.74
C ALA A 25 -26.41 19.64 -4.12
N ALA A 26 -26.43 20.69 -3.29
CA ALA A 26 -25.22 21.16 -2.62
C ALA A 26 -24.65 20.14 -1.64
N VAL A 27 -25.51 19.50 -0.83
CA VAL A 27 -25.10 18.45 0.14
C VAL A 27 -24.45 17.25 -0.57
N LEU A 28 -24.98 16.86 -1.74
CA LEU A 28 -24.43 15.75 -2.53
C LEU A 28 -23.18 16.17 -3.32
N ALA A 29 -23.15 17.39 -3.85
CA ALA A 29 -22.05 17.88 -4.67
C ALA A 29 -20.74 18.02 -3.86
N VAL A 30 -20.81 18.47 -2.61
CA VAL A 30 -19.61 18.69 -1.77
C VAL A 30 -18.74 17.42 -1.63
N PRO A 31 -19.25 16.26 -1.19
CA PRO A 31 -18.44 15.05 -1.08
C PRO A 31 -17.96 14.55 -2.45
N ILE A 32 -18.81 14.64 -3.48
CA ILE A 32 -18.45 14.21 -4.83
C ILE A 32 -17.29 15.05 -5.38
N VAL A 33 -17.40 16.36 -5.31
CA VAL A 33 -16.35 17.28 -5.79
C VAL A 33 -15.06 17.09 -4.98
N ARG A 34 -15.14 16.96 -3.66
CA ARG A 34 -13.97 16.67 -2.82
C ARG A 34 -13.31 15.35 -3.19
N TYR A 35 -14.09 14.32 -3.49
CA TYR A 35 -13.54 13.03 -3.93
C TYR A 35 -12.84 13.16 -5.29
N LEU A 36 -13.46 13.80 -6.28
CA LEU A 36 -12.90 14.01 -7.61
C LEU A 36 -11.64 14.88 -7.59
N LEU A 37 -11.58 15.88 -6.71
CA LEU A 37 -10.42 16.75 -6.57
C LEU A 37 -9.34 16.19 -5.63
N ALA A 38 -9.62 15.11 -4.89
CA ALA A 38 -8.68 14.53 -3.94
C ALA A 38 -7.31 14.18 -4.54
N PRO A 39 -7.18 13.63 -5.78
CA PRO A 39 -5.89 13.35 -6.38
C PRO A 39 -5.05 14.60 -6.66
N ILE A 40 -5.69 15.74 -6.84
CA ILE A 40 -5.03 17.03 -7.14
C ILE A 40 -4.69 17.76 -5.84
N THR A 41 -5.59 17.74 -4.86
CA THR A 41 -5.47 18.48 -3.60
C THR A 41 -4.66 17.75 -2.54
N LYS A 42 -4.74 16.41 -2.52
CA LYS A 42 -3.86 15.57 -1.70
C LYS A 42 -2.65 15.26 -2.56
N GLY A 43 -1.56 16.02 -2.39
CA GLY A 43 -0.29 15.72 -3.01
C GLY A 43 0.04 14.23 -2.80
N ARG A 44 0.75 13.61 -3.75
CA ARG A 44 1.24 12.22 -3.61
C ARG A 44 1.85 12.09 -2.23
N ALA A 45 1.27 11.21 -1.45
CA ALA A 45 1.60 10.99 -0.04
C ALA A 45 2.98 10.33 0.11
N ASN A 46 4.05 11.02 -0.29
CA ASN A 46 5.42 10.66 0.09
C ASN A 46 5.62 10.77 1.63
N GLY A 47 4.65 11.34 2.34
CA GLY A 47 4.67 11.48 3.79
C GLY A 47 4.29 10.22 4.57
N PHE A 48 3.94 9.14 3.88
CA PHE A 48 3.54 7.89 4.54
C PHE A 48 4.65 6.83 4.59
N LEU A 49 5.81 7.09 3.97
CA LEU A 49 6.95 6.20 4.05
C LEU A 49 7.84 6.61 5.24
N ALA A 50 8.14 5.66 6.09
CA ALA A 50 9.04 5.85 7.22
C ALA A 50 10.02 4.67 7.34
N TRP A 51 11.21 4.97 7.87
CA TRP A 51 12.18 3.94 8.20
C TRP A 51 11.75 3.22 9.47
N VAL A 52 11.53 1.91 9.36
CA VAL A 52 11.10 1.04 10.44
C VAL A 52 12.16 -0.01 10.69
N SER A 53 12.58 -0.14 11.94
CA SER A 53 13.56 -1.14 12.37
C SER A 53 12.93 -2.54 12.33
N LEU A 54 13.67 -3.50 11.76
CA LEU A 54 13.34 -4.93 11.80
C LEU A 54 14.10 -5.68 12.90
N GLY A 55 15.20 -5.11 13.41
CA GLY A 55 16.01 -5.69 14.44
C GLY A 55 17.51 -5.76 14.09
N PRO A 56 18.33 -6.28 15.00
CA PRO A 56 19.78 -6.35 14.81
C PRO A 56 20.15 -7.33 13.68
N VAL A 57 21.24 -7.02 12.97
CA VAL A 57 21.78 -7.86 11.86
C VAL A 57 22.00 -9.32 12.32
N GLY A 58 22.45 -9.54 13.57
CA GLY A 58 22.68 -10.87 14.12
C GLY A 58 21.42 -11.74 14.24
N GLN A 59 20.23 -11.15 14.20
CA GLN A 59 18.95 -11.87 14.21
C GLN A 59 18.68 -12.60 12.87
N PHE A 60 19.39 -12.20 11.81
CA PHE A 60 19.23 -12.74 10.47
C PHE A 60 20.53 -13.46 10.05
N PRO A 61 20.63 -14.80 10.20
CA PRO A 61 21.80 -15.57 9.76
C PRO A 61 22.04 -15.46 8.26
N GLU A 62 23.30 -15.53 7.86
CA GLU A 62 23.68 -15.48 6.44
C GLU A 62 23.12 -16.67 5.65
N GLY A 63 22.68 -16.38 4.43
CA GLY A 63 22.08 -17.37 3.53
C GLY A 63 20.65 -17.77 3.87
N GLU A 64 20.13 -17.35 5.03
CA GLU A 64 18.78 -17.68 5.47
C GLU A 64 17.76 -16.63 5.05
N THR A 65 16.51 -17.11 4.96
CA THR A 65 15.31 -16.26 4.77
C THR A 65 14.41 -16.45 5.99
N ARG A 66 14.12 -15.34 6.69
CA ARG A 66 13.29 -15.33 7.89
C ARG A 66 12.12 -14.38 7.77
N LEU A 67 11.02 -14.75 8.42
CA LEU A 67 9.88 -13.87 8.59
C LEU A 67 10.19 -12.86 9.69
N ALA A 68 10.01 -11.58 9.40
CA ALA A 68 10.04 -10.52 10.38
C ALA A 68 8.69 -9.79 10.39
N THR A 69 8.32 -9.25 11.53
CA THR A 69 7.12 -8.43 11.70
C THR A 69 7.54 -7.03 12.12
N PHE A 70 6.82 -6.04 11.62
CA PHE A 70 7.01 -4.64 11.98
C PHE A 70 5.66 -3.95 12.12
N ARG A 71 5.63 -2.93 12.94
CA ARG A 71 4.44 -2.09 13.06
C ARG A 71 4.42 -1.12 11.90
N ASN A 72 3.32 -1.13 11.13
CA ASN A 72 3.15 -0.19 10.03
C ASN A 72 3.16 1.25 10.59
N PRO A 73 3.99 2.16 10.06
CA PRO A 73 4.02 3.56 10.51
C PRO A 73 2.71 4.31 10.22
N LEU A 74 1.93 3.84 9.26
CA LEU A 74 0.58 4.30 8.98
C LEU A 74 -0.42 3.61 9.91
N VAL A 75 -0.64 4.18 11.07
CA VAL A 75 -1.61 3.66 12.06
C VAL A 75 -2.86 4.52 12.06
N MET A 76 -4.00 3.90 11.82
CA MET A 76 -5.31 4.51 12.03
C MET A 76 -5.94 3.96 13.32
N PRO A 77 -6.74 4.74 14.06
CA PRO A 77 -7.38 4.24 15.28
C PRO A 77 -8.25 2.98 15.09
N SER A 78 -8.72 2.75 13.85
CA SER A 78 -9.55 1.61 13.45
C SER A 78 -8.77 0.34 13.11
N ASP A 79 -7.46 0.41 12.96
CA ASP A 79 -6.67 -0.68 12.38
C ASP A 79 -6.48 -1.88 13.33
N GLY A 80 -6.59 -1.65 14.64
CA GLY A 80 -6.45 -2.72 15.63
C GLY A 80 -5.15 -3.52 15.46
N LYS A 81 -5.26 -4.86 15.38
CA LYS A 81 -4.10 -5.77 15.21
C LYS A 81 -3.55 -5.82 13.78
N THR A 82 -4.25 -5.25 12.80
CA THR A 82 -3.79 -5.24 11.39
C THR A 82 -2.64 -4.27 11.14
N VAL A 83 -2.26 -3.51 12.15
CA VAL A 83 -1.08 -2.64 12.17
C VAL A 83 0.22 -3.44 12.03
N ASP A 84 0.25 -4.67 12.55
CA ASP A 84 1.43 -5.52 12.48
C ASP A 84 1.51 -6.16 11.09
N THR A 85 2.52 -5.76 10.34
CA THR A 85 2.78 -6.22 8.97
C THR A 85 4.00 -7.13 8.97
N ALA A 86 3.96 -8.18 8.15
CA ALA A 86 5.08 -9.10 7.99
C ALA A 86 5.87 -8.81 6.71
N CYS A 87 7.16 -9.15 6.72
CA CYS A 87 8.03 -9.17 5.55
C CYS A 87 8.98 -10.36 5.61
N TRP A 88 9.48 -10.79 4.46
CA TRP A 88 10.52 -11.80 4.36
C TRP A 88 11.87 -11.12 4.26
N VAL A 89 12.75 -11.40 5.21
CA VAL A 89 14.11 -10.86 5.26
C VAL A 89 15.08 -11.97 4.88
N ARG A 90 15.81 -11.77 3.81
CA ARG A 90 16.90 -12.63 3.36
C ARG A 90 18.22 -11.90 3.56
N ARG A 91 19.13 -12.47 4.35
CA ARG A 91 20.51 -12.02 4.42
C ARG A 91 21.32 -12.76 3.36
N VAL A 92 21.88 -12.02 2.42
CA VAL A 92 22.66 -12.62 1.32
C VAL A 92 24.09 -12.92 1.80
N ALA A 93 24.80 -11.90 2.28
CA ALA A 93 26.13 -11.99 2.87
C ALA A 93 26.42 -10.67 3.60
N GLY A 94 27.17 -10.72 4.71
CA GLY A 94 27.58 -9.54 5.45
C GLY A 94 26.38 -8.63 5.81
N GLU A 95 26.37 -7.40 5.33
CA GLU A 95 25.26 -6.45 5.50
C GLU A 95 24.38 -6.32 4.24
N GLN A 96 24.46 -7.29 3.33
CA GLN A 96 23.61 -7.33 2.14
C GLN A 96 22.32 -8.08 2.42
N PHE A 97 21.21 -7.39 2.28
CA PHE A 97 19.87 -7.92 2.53
C PHE A 97 18.99 -7.80 1.28
N GLN A 98 17.97 -8.61 1.25
CA GLN A 98 16.80 -8.49 0.39
C GLN A 98 15.58 -8.60 1.30
N VAL A 99 14.68 -7.63 1.22
CA VAL A 99 13.49 -7.62 2.08
C VAL A 99 12.25 -7.57 1.20
N PHE A 100 11.47 -8.63 1.24
CA PHE A 100 10.30 -8.79 0.40
C PHE A 100 9.01 -8.57 1.19
N ALA A 101 8.04 -7.90 0.57
CA ALA A 101 6.69 -7.91 1.07
C ALA A 101 6.13 -9.34 1.04
N VAL A 102 5.29 -9.69 2.01
CA VAL A 102 4.61 -10.99 2.00
C VAL A 102 3.57 -11.12 0.89
N ASN A 103 3.21 -10.01 0.25
CA ASN A 103 2.14 -9.94 -0.73
C ASN A 103 2.58 -10.51 -2.08
N CYS A 104 1.85 -11.50 -2.58
CA CYS A 104 2.01 -12.03 -3.92
C CYS A 104 1.78 -10.93 -4.98
N ALA A 105 2.65 -10.85 -5.98
CA ALA A 105 2.56 -9.86 -7.05
C ALA A 105 1.38 -10.10 -8.02
N HIS A 106 0.59 -11.16 -7.83
CA HIS A 106 -0.65 -11.40 -8.57
C HIS A 106 -1.82 -10.60 -7.98
N LEU A 107 -2.35 -11.01 -6.83
CA LEU A 107 -3.53 -10.41 -6.18
C LEU A 107 -3.32 -10.20 -4.66
N GLY A 108 -2.07 -10.12 -4.20
CA GLY A 108 -1.76 -9.72 -2.84
C GLY A 108 -1.87 -10.80 -1.77
N CYS A 109 -2.17 -12.07 -2.10
CA CYS A 109 -2.19 -13.15 -1.12
C CYS A 109 -0.82 -13.35 -0.46
N PRO A 110 -0.75 -13.71 0.83
CA PRO A 110 0.53 -13.90 1.50
C PRO A 110 1.28 -15.11 0.93
N VAL A 111 2.54 -14.89 0.52
CA VAL A 111 3.44 -15.96 0.10
C VAL A 111 4.10 -16.63 1.30
N ARG A 112 4.45 -17.91 1.16
CA ARG A 112 5.17 -18.69 2.15
C ARG A 112 6.54 -19.08 1.64
N TRP A 113 7.53 -19.05 2.51
CA TRP A 113 8.88 -19.54 2.23
C TRP A 113 9.00 -21.03 2.51
N PHE A 114 9.58 -21.77 1.59
CA PHE A 114 9.87 -23.20 1.71
C PHE A 114 11.38 -23.43 1.64
N PRO A 115 12.06 -23.56 2.78
CA PRO A 115 13.54 -23.68 2.83
C PRO A 115 14.08 -24.86 2.03
N GLN A 116 13.36 -26.00 2.01
CA GLN A 116 13.79 -27.22 1.33
C GLN A 116 13.88 -27.06 -0.20
N SER A 117 12.96 -26.29 -0.77
CA SER A 117 12.96 -26.01 -2.22
C SER A 117 13.67 -24.72 -2.58
N GLY A 118 13.91 -23.83 -1.61
CA GLY A 118 14.42 -22.49 -1.85
C GLY A 118 13.46 -21.59 -2.64
N LEU A 119 12.15 -21.78 -2.44
CA LEU A 119 11.10 -21.09 -3.19
C LEU A 119 10.10 -20.40 -2.25
N PHE A 120 9.59 -19.26 -2.70
CA PHE A 120 8.36 -18.70 -2.16
C PHE A 120 7.18 -19.21 -2.99
N MET A 121 6.10 -19.58 -2.33
CA MET A 121 4.88 -20.05 -2.99
C MET A 121 3.65 -19.32 -2.47
N CYS A 122 2.78 -18.95 -3.39
CA CYS A 122 1.48 -18.38 -3.08
C CYS A 122 0.41 -19.48 -3.13
N PRO A 123 -0.30 -19.74 -2.03
CA PRO A 123 -1.28 -20.84 -1.99
C PRO A 123 -2.58 -20.55 -2.74
N CYS A 124 -2.85 -19.27 -3.08
CA CYS A 124 -4.11 -18.89 -3.69
C CYS A 124 -4.25 -19.36 -5.14
N HIS A 125 -3.24 -19.11 -5.99
CA HIS A 125 -3.28 -19.42 -7.42
C HIS A 125 -1.97 -20.01 -7.94
N GLY A 126 -1.10 -20.52 -7.05
CA GLY A 126 0.14 -21.20 -7.45
C GLY A 126 1.24 -20.28 -7.99
N GLY A 127 1.28 -19.03 -7.59
CA GLY A 127 2.42 -18.16 -7.88
C GLY A 127 3.68 -18.67 -7.20
N VAL A 128 4.79 -18.78 -7.93
CA VAL A 128 6.08 -19.28 -7.42
C VAL A 128 7.17 -18.27 -7.71
N TYR A 129 8.06 -18.08 -6.72
CA TYR A 129 9.20 -17.18 -6.83
C TYR A 129 10.45 -17.87 -6.31
N TYR A 130 11.57 -17.53 -6.90
CA TYR A 130 12.88 -17.98 -6.43
C TYR A 130 13.26 -17.33 -5.11
N ARG A 131 14.33 -17.83 -4.49
CA ARG A 131 14.85 -17.28 -3.20
C ARG A 131 15.23 -15.82 -3.24
N ASP A 132 15.57 -15.29 -4.42
CA ASP A 132 15.89 -13.89 -4.65
C ASP A 132 14.65 -13.04 -4.93
N GLY A 133 13.45 -13.61 -4.78
CA GLY A 133 12.17 -12.96 -5.03
C GLY A 133 11.79 -12.83 -6.49
N SER A 134 12.64 -13.22 -7.45
CA SER A 134 12.30 -13.19 -8.87
C SER A 134 11.22 -14.21 -9.20
N ARG A 135 10.40 -13.91 -10.22
CA ARG A 135 9.32 -14.80 -10.65
C ARG A 135 9.85 -16.12 -11.21
N ALA A 136 9.34 -17.24 -10.73
CA ALA A 136 9.63 -18.57 -11.26
C ALA A 136 8.50 -19.08 -12.16
N SER A 137 7.25 -19.09 -11.67
CA SER A 137 6.09 -19.58 -12.44
C SER A 137 4.75 -19.10 -11.88
N GLY A 138 3.67 -19.45 -12.57
CA GLY A 138 2.31 -19.14 -12.16
C GLY A 138 1.81 -17.78 -12.68
N PRO A 139 0.63 -17.33 -12.18
CA PRO A 139 -0.06 -16.13 -12.67
C PRO A 139 0.67 -14.80 -12.46
N PRO A 140 1.53 -14.59 -11.42
CA PRO A 140 2.23 -13.32 -11.27
C PRO A 140 3.03 -12.96 -12.52
N GLU A 141 3.00 -11.69 -12.92
CA GLU A 141 3.75 -11.20 -14.09
C GLU A 141 5.16 -10.71 -13.73
N ARG A 142 5.44 -10.54 -12.42
CA ARG A 142 6.68 -9.96 -11.89
C ARG A 142 7.15 -10.68 -10.62
N GLY A 143 8.35 -10.32 -10.14
CA GLY A 143 8.87 -10.78 -8.86
C GLY A 143 8.10 -10.23 -7.65
N LEU A 144 8.49 -10.67 -6.45
CA LEU A 144 7.99 -10.13 -5.20
C LEU A 144 8.34 -8.64 -5.07
N PHE A 145 7.47 -7.88 -4.42
CA PHE A 145 7.75 -6.50 -4.09
C PHE A 145 8.88 -6.43 -3.06
N GLU A 146 9.88 -5.59 -3.34
CA GLU A 146 11.07 -5.45 -2.52
C GLU A 146 11.06 -4.10 -1.81
N TYR A 147 11.26 -4.13 -0.48
CA TYR A 147 11.41 -2.92 0.33
C TYR A 147 12.84 -2.37 0.21
N PRO A 148 13.00 -1.06 0.02
CA PRO A 148 14.28 -0.42 0.26
C PRO A 148 14.71 -0.65 1.71
N TYR A 149 15.97 -1.05 1.90
CA TYR A 149 16.52 -1.28 3.23
C TYR A 149 17.78 -0.45 3.46
N LYS A 150 18.16 -0.31 4.72
CA LYS A 150 19.46 0.20 5.16
C LYS A 150 19.91 -0.52 6.41
N VAL A 151 21.21 -0.53 6.63
CA VAL A 151 21.81 -1.02 7.88
C VAL A 151 22.46 0.17 8.58
N GLU A 152 22.03 0.48 9.79
CA GLU A 152 22.57 1.56 10.59
C GLU A 152 22.81 1.04 12.02
N ASN A 153 24.00 1.26 12.54
CA ASN A 153 24.38 0.82 13.89
C ASN A 153 24.11 -0.67 14.16
N GLY A 154 24.36 -1.54 13.18
CA GLY A 154 24.11 -2.97 13.28
C GLY A 154 22.63 -3.36 13.29
N THR A 155 21.74 -2.47 12.91
CA THR A 155 20.28 -2.70 12.84
C THR A 155 19.79 -2.59 11.40
N VAL A 156 18.98 -3.55 10.98
CA VAL A 156 18.31 -3.55 9.67
C VAL A 156 17.04 -2.73 9.76
N ALA A 157 16.86 -1.77 8.87
CA ALA A 157 15.64 -0.99 8.75
C ALA A 157 15.14 -0.98 7.31
N ILE A 158 13.82 -0.90 7.14
CA ILE A 158 13.16 -0.81 5.84
C ILE A 158 12.37 0.48 5.70
N ASN A 159 12.24 0.96 4.47
CA ASN A 159 11.34 2.06 4.19
C ASN A 159 9.94 1.51 3.88
N ALA A 160 9.06 1.54 4.89
CA ALA A 160 7.73 0.96 4.86
C ALA A 160 6.65 1.99 5.16
N GLY A 161 5.38 1.62 4.97
CA GLY A 161 4.20 2.44 5.28
C GLY A 161 3.10 2.30 4.24
N GLN A 162 3.42 2.18 2.98
CA GLN A 162 2.43 1.90 1.93
C GLN A 162 2.42 0.40 1.58
N LEU A 163 1.24 -0.12 1.25
CA LEU A 163 1.15 -1.44 0.65
C LEU A 163 1.83 -1.42 -0.72
N PRO A 164 2.52 -2.50 -1.11
CA PRO A 164 3.10 -2.62 -2.42
C PRO A 164 2.06 -2.39 -3.53
N THR A 165 2.43 -1.62 -4.52
CA THR A 165 1.60 -1.30 -5.68
C THR A 165 2.33 -1.73 -6.96
N PRO A 166 1.65 -1.77 -8.13
CA PRO A 166 2.30 -2.06 -9.40
C PRO A 166 3.48 -1.14 -9.75
N GLY A 167 3.56 0.04 -9.15
CA GLY A 167 4.69 0.97 -9.30
C GLY A 167 5.81 0.79 -8.27
N SER A 168 5.68 -0.15 -7.32
CA SER A 168 6.72 -0.44 -6.34
C SER A 168 7.87 -1.22 -6.99
N SER A 169 9.08 -1.10 -6.45
CA SER A 169 10.23 -1.90 -6.88
C SER A 169 9.99 -3.38 -6.66
N VAL A 170 10.47 -4.22 -7.57
CA VAL A 170 10.31 -5.68 -7.53
C VAL A 170 11.65 -6.37 -7.67
N ALA A 171 11.75 -7.56 -7.07
CA ALA A 171 12.92 -8.41 -7.17
C ALA A 171 13.13 -8.90 -8.61
N GLY A 172 14.39 -8.98 -9.03
CA GLY A 172 14.78 -9.41 -10.38
C GLY A 172 14.68 -8.33 -11.46
N GLU A 173 14.10 -7.17 -11.16
CA GLU A 173 14.12 -6.01 -12.03
C GLU A 173 15.43 -5.25 -11.83
N ARG A 174 16.52 -5.72 -12.46
CA ARG A 174 17.75 -4.93 -12.55
C ARG A 174 17.44 -3.72 -13.42
N ARG A 175 17.39 -2.55 -12.83
CA ARG A 175 17.50 -1.29 -13.58
C ARG A 175 18.90 -1.30 -14.18
N THR A 176 19.02 -1.73 -15.43
CA THR A 176 20.18 -1.42 -16.24
C THR A 176 20.18 0.09 -16.39
N CYS A 177 21.03 0.77 -15.62
CA CYS A 177 21.39 2.14 -15.94
C CYS A 177 22.08 2.11 -17.32
N VAL A 178 21.39 2.65 -18.31
CA VAL A 178 22.00 3.04 -19.60
C VAL A 178 22.51 4.44 -19.43
#